data_666376e3f4ff4b4b79f5a903558efa9d
#
_entry.id   666376e3f4ff4b4b79f5a903558efa9d
#
_cell.length_a   1.000
_cell.length_b   1.000
_cell.length_c   1.000
_cell.angle_alpha   90.00
_cell.angle_beta   90.00
_cell.angle_gamma   90.00
#
_symmetry.space_group_name_H-M   'P 1'
#
loop_
_entity.id
_entity.type
_entity.pdbx_description
1 polymer ?
#
loop_
_entity_poly.entity_id
_entity_poly.type
_entity_poly.pdbx_seq_one_letter_code
_entity_poly.pdbx_strand_id
1 'polypeptide(L)'
;ILTQFVDFVGKVVTGDLGTSFRYQQPVVSLLMSRLPATLELVIVATVLALAVGIPLGVLCALKPNSFLSRLTQATTLVGISMPTFVTGLLLILVFAVNLRWLPSSGRGDLVDLGFWQTGFLTLSGLKSLILPSITLALFQLTLIMRLVRSEMIDVLSSDYIRFAFARGLPRA
;
A
#
# COMPACT_ATOMS: atom_id res chain seq x y z
N ILE A 1 0.37 14.75 -37.15
CA ILE A 1 0.77 14.23 -35.82
C ILE A 1 0.84 15.37 -34.79
N LEU A 2 1.53 16.48 -35.11
CA LEU A 2 1.70 17.61 -34.19
C LEU A 2 0.37 18.32 -33.88
N THR A 3 -0.47 18.54 -34.89
CA THR A 3 -1.82 19.09 -34.76
C THR A 3 -2.71 18.19 -33.91
N GLN A 4 -2.68 16.88 -34.15
CA GLN A 4 -3.46 15.89 -33.35
C GLN A 4 -3.00 15.86 -31.91
N PHE A 5 -1.71 16.00 -31.64
CA PHE A 5 -1.19 16.08 -30.29
C PHE A 5 -1.65 17.34 -29.54
N VAL A 6 -1.59 18.51 -30.21
CA VAL A 6 -2.05 19.79 -29.66
C VAL A 6 -3.57 19.73 -29.36
N ASP A 7 -4.35 19.21 -30.30
CA ASP A 7 -5.80 19.03 -30.11
C ASP A 7 -6.12 18.09 -28.97
N PHE A 8 -5.37 16.98 -28.85
CA PHE A 8 -5.51 16.05 -27.74
C PHE A 8 -5.19 16.70 -26.40
N VAL A 9 -4.05 17.40 -26.30
CA VAL A 9 -3.67 18.12 -25.08
C VAL A 9 -4.71 19.19 -24.72
N GLY A 10 -5.22 19.94 -25.70
CA GLY A 10 -6.30 20.90 -25.50
C GLY A 10 -7.56 20.27 -24.92
N LYS A 11 -7.99 19.11 -25.42
CA LYS A 11 -9.12 18.36 -24.89
C LYS A 11 -8.87 17.84 -23.47
N VAL A 12 -7.68 17.30 -23.19
CA VAL A 12 -7.30 16.83 -21.85
C VAL A 12 -7.36 17.96 -20.83
N VAL A 13 -6.85 19.15 -21.17
CA VAL A 13 -6.88 20.33 -20.28
C VAL A 13 -8.33 20.80 -20.00
N THR A 14 -9.24 20.62 -20.95
CA THR A 14 -10.67 20.93 -20.77
C THR A 14 -11.47 19.78 -20.12
N GLY A 15 -10.80 18.68 -19.73
CA GLY A 15 -11.42 17.54 -19.07
C GLY A 15 -12.06 16.51 -20.01
N ASP A 16 -11.92 16.69 -21.32
CA ASP A 16 -12.40 15.72 -22.32
C ASP A 16 -11.27 14.72 -22.65
N LEU A 17 -11.33 13.54 -22.03
CA LEU A 17 -10.43 12.41 -22.29
C LEU A 17 -10.91 11.51 -23.45
N GLY A 18 -11.97 11.90 -24.14
CA GLY A 18 -12.56 11.13 -25.22
C GLY A 18 -13.36 9.92 -24.76
N THR A 19 -13.66 9.03 -25.69
CA THR A 19 -14.43 7.79 -25.44
C THR A 19 -13.54 6.57 -25.51
N SER A 20 -13.77 5.63 -24.58
CA SER A 20 -13.10 4.34 -24.57
C SER A 20 -13.52 3.47 -25.74
N PHE A 21 -12.61 3.02 -26.56
CA PHE A 21 -12.89 2.11 -27.68
C PHE A 21 -13.43 0.76 -27.20
N ARG A 22 -13.05 0.31 -26.02
CA ARG A 22 -13.47 -0.99 -25.49
C ARG A 22 -14.83 -0.95 -24.83
N TYR A 23 -15.14 0.12 -24.08
CA TYR A 23 -16.36 0.22 -23.29
C TYR A 23 -17.43 1.12 -23.93
N GLN A 24 -17.08 1.84 -25.01
CA GLN A 24 -17.98 2.77 -25.73
C GLN A 24 -18.62 3.82 -24.80
N GLN A 25 -17.86 4.24 -23.78
CA GLN A 25 -18.28 5.22 -22.78
C GLN A 25 -17.20 6.28 -22.58
N PRO A 26 -17.56 7.50 -22.12
CA PRO A 26 -16.59 8.54 -21.82
C PRO A 26 -15.54 8.03 -20.82
N VAL A 27 -14.26 8.28 -21.11
CA VAL A 27 -13.15 7.84 -20.22
C VAL A 27 -13.29 8.45 -18.84
N VAL A 28 -13.72 9.71 -18.72
CA VAL A 28 -13.93 10.38 -17.43
C VAL A 28 -14.93 9.63 -16.55
N SER A 29 -16.06 9.19 -17.11
CA SER A 29 -17.07 8.45 -16.34
C SER A 29 -16.56 7.08 -15.87
N LEU A 30 -15.76 6.40 -16.70
CA LEU A 30 -15.11 5.15 -16.31
C LEU A 30 -14.09 5.36 -15.18
N LEU A 31 -13.31 6.42 -15.24
CA LEU A 31 -12.35 6.76 -14.19
C LEU A 31 -13.09 7.05 -12.88
N MET A 32 -14.10 7.92 -12.90
CA MET A 32 -14.86 8.29 -11.71
C MET A 32 -15.57 7.11 -11.06
N SER A 33 -16.08 6.16 -11.84
CA SER A 33 -16.73 4.95 -11.31
C SER A 33 -15.74 3.97 -10.67
N ARG A 34 -14.43 3.99 -11.06
CA ARG A 34 -13.41 3.10 -10.53
C ARG A 34 -12.54 3.74 -9.44
N LEU A 35 -12.46 5.06 -9.43
CA LEU A 35 -11.65 5.83 -8.49
C LEU A 35 -11.94 5.50 -7.01
N PRO A 36 -13.20 5.37 -6.56
CA PRO A 36 -13.51 5.01 -5.18
C PRO A 36 -12.82 3.72 -4.74
N ALA A 37 -12.94 2.66 -5.55
CA ALA A 37 -12.32 1.36 -5.25
C ALA A 37 -10.80 1.46 -5.12
N THR A 38 -10.17 2.19 -6.02
CA THR A 38 -8.71 2.36 -6.02
C THR A 38 -8.25 3.13 -4.80
N LEU A 39 -8.94 4.22 -4.45
CA LEU A 39 -8.58 5.04 -3.28
C LEU A 39 -8.79 4.28 -1.97
N GLU A 40 -9.90 3.55 -1.82
CA GLU A 40 -10.13 2.69 -0.65
C GLU A 40 -9.00 1.69 -0.47
N LEU A 41 -8.61 1.02 -1.54
CA LEU A 41 -7.53 0.03 -1.53
C LEU A 41 -6.18 0.65 -1.18
N VAL A 42 -5.83 1.78 -1.82
CA VAL A 42 -4.56 2.49 -1.57
C VAL A 42 -4.48 3.00 -0.15
N ILE A 43 -5.55 3.59 0.39
CA ILE A 43 -5.59 4.09 1.76
C ILE A 43 -5.35 2.95 2.75
N VAL A 44 -6.10 1.84 2.63
CA VAL A 44 -5.96 0.70 3.54
C VAL A 44 -4.56 0.10 3.45
N ALA A 45 -4.05 -0.13 2.25
CA ALA A 45 -2.71 -0.69 2.04
C ALA A 45 -1.62 0.22 2.64
N THR A 46 -1.71 1.53 2.43
CA THR A 46 -0.75 2.51 2.95
C THR A 46 -0.80 2.59 4.47
N VAL A 47 -2.00 2.66 5.05
CA VAL A 47 -2.15 2.68 6.52
C VAL A 47 -1.57 1.41 7.14
N LEU A 48 -1.85 0.23 6.59
CA LEU A 48 -1.26 -1.03 7.05
C LEU A 48 0.26 -1.02 6.94
N ALA A 49 0.80 -0.57 5.81
CA ALA A 49 2.25 -0.51 5.59
C ALA A 49 2.94 0.44 6.57
N LEU A 50 2.38 1.61 6.84
CA LEU A 50 2.92 2.57 7.80
C LEU A 50 2.78 2.07 9.24
N ALA A 51 1.60 1.57 9.62
CA ALA A 51 1.31 1.10 10.98
C ALA A 51 2.20 -0.08 11.42
N VAL A 52 2.62 -0.91 10.48
CA VAL A 52 3.50 -2.05 10.74
C VAL A 52 4.95 -1.75 10.39
N GLY A 53 5.21 -1.09 9.27
CA GLY A 53 6.56 -0.83 8.76
C GLY A 53 7.37 0.12 9.62
N ILE A 54 6.75 1.21 10.12
CA ILE A 54 7.45 2.18 10.97
C ILE A 54 7.88 1.54 12.31
N PRO A 55 6.98 0.91 13.10
CA PRO A 55 7.39 0.29 14.36
C PRO A 55 8.44 -0.82 14.17
N LEU A 56 8.29 -1.65 13.14
CA LEU A 56 9.28 -2.69 12.85
C LEU A 56 10.63 -2.10 12.43
N GLY A 57 10.65 -1.03 11.64
CA GLY A 57 11.87 -0.32 11.26
C GLY A 57 12.62 0.23 12.48
N VAL A 58 11.90 0.90 13.39
CA VAL A 58 12.43 1.42 14.64
C VAL A 58 12.96 0.29 15.53
N LEU A 59 12.20 -0.78 15.73
CA LEU A 59 12.63 -1.94 16.53
C LEU A 59 13.88 -2.60 15.96
N CYS A 60 13.97 -2.72 14.62
CA CYS A 60 15.14 -3.27 13.95
C CYS A 60 16.39 -2.38 14.07
N ALA A 61 16.21 -1.06 14.18
CA ALA A 61 17.30 -0.13 14.42
C ALA A 61 17.80 -0.18 15.88
N LEU A 62 16.88 -0.19 16.84
CA LEU A 62 17.21 -0.18 18.27
C LEU A 62 17.79 -1.52 18.75
N LYS A 63 17.32 -2.65 18.19
CA LYS A 63 17.74 -4.01 18.59
C LYS A 63 18.18 -4.83 17.37
N PRO A 64 19.30 -4.48 16.70
CA PRO A 64 19.71 -5.09 15.43
C PRO A 64 20.01 -6.59 15.54
N ASN A 65 20.46 -7.06 16.69
CA ASN A 65 20.82 -8.45 16.94
C ASN A 65 19.66 -9.31 17.48
N SER A 66 18.46 -8.74 17.66
CA SER A 66 17.30 -9.49 18.13
C SER A 66 16.81 -10.51 17.07
N PHE A 67 16.20 -11.60 17.54
CA PHE A 67 15.60 -12.60 16.66
C PHE A 67 14.57 -11.97 15.73
N LEU A 68 13.74 -11.05 16.25
CA LEU A 68 12.74 -10.33 15.48
C LEU A 68 13.40 -9.51 14.34
N SER A 69 14.49 -8.80 14.62
CA SER A 69 15.21 -8.04 13.60
C SER A 69 15.77 -8.93 12.48
N ARG A 70 16.32 -10.09 12.84
CA ARG A 70 16.85 -11.04 11.86
C ARG A 70 15.73 -11.63 11.01
N LEU A 71 14.63 -12.05 11.65
CA LEU A 71 13.45 -12.57 10.95
C LEU A 71 12.87 -11.54 9.99
N THR A 72 12.68 -10.30 10.47
CA THR A 72 12.14 -9.21 9.66
C THR A 72 13.04 -8.88 8.48
N GLN A 73 14.36 -8.87 8.65
CA GLN A 73 15.31 -8.68 7.55
C GLN A 73 15.27 -9.84 6.54
N ALA A 74 15.15 -11.07 6.99
CA ALA A 74 15.01 -12.23 6.11
C ALA A 74 13.71 -12.18 5.30
N THR A 75 12.58 -11.83 5.95
CA THR A 75 11.29 -11.71 5.27
C THR A 75 11.25 -10.55 4.27
N THR A 76 11.99 -9.45 4.51
CA THR A 76 12.10 -8.37 3.52
C THR A 76 12.86 -8.77 2.27
N LEU A 77 13.90 -9.59 2.39
CA LEU A 77 14.61 -10.11 1.22
C LEU A 77 13.69 -10.96 0.34
N VAL A 78 12.90 -11.84 0.95
CA VAL A 78 11.90 -12.65 0.23
C VAL A 78 10.83 -11.76 -0.40
N GLY A 79 10.32 -10.77 0.35
CA GLY A 79 9.26 -9.86 -0.11
C GLY A 79 9.65 -9.01 -1.33
N ILE A 80 10.94 -8.61 -1.44
CA ILE A 80 11.44 -7.88 -2.61
C ILE A 80 11.67 -8.81 -3.81
N SER A 81 12.04 -10.06 -3.54
CA SER A 81 12.38 -11.02 -4.60
C SER A 81 11.14 -11.62 -5.26
N MET A 82 9.98 -11.60 -4.61
CA MET A 82 8.74 -12.15 -5.15
C MET A 82 7.91 -11.07 -5.86
N PRO A 83 7.47 -11.30 -7.11
CA PRO A 83 6.51 -10.42 -7.76
C PRO A 83 5.22 -10.30 -6.94
N THR A 84 4.67 -9.10 -6.81
CA THR A 84 3.48 -8.83 -5.99
C THR A 84 2.26 -9.68 -6.37
N PHE A 85 2.09 -9.98 -7.67
CA PHE A 85 1.00 -10.84 -8.12
C PHE A 85 1.12 -12.29 -7.60
N VAL A 86 2.34 -12.82 -7.45
CA VAL A 86 2.58 -14.15 -6.87
C VAL A 86 2.15 -14.18 -5.41
N THR A 87 2.52 -13.15 -4.65
CA THR A 87 2.08 -12.99 -3.26
C THR A 87 0.55 -12.93 -3.17
N GLY A 88 -0.09 -12.16 -4.05
CA GLY A 88 -1.55 -12.07 -4.13
C GLY A 88 -2.20 -13.42 -4.43
N LEU A 89 -1.67 -14.17 -5.40
CA LEU A 89 -2.18 -15.52 -5.74
C LEU A 89 -2.03 -16.50 -4.58
N LEU A 90 -0.90 -16.49 -3.87
CA LEU A 90 -0.68 -17.34 -2.69
C LEU A 90 -1.66 -16.99 -1.56
N LEU A 91 -1.89 -15.72 -1.30
CA LEU A 91 -2.88 -15.29 -0.30
C LEU A 91 -4.30 -15.71 -0.69
N ILE A 92 -4.69 -15.58 -1.95
CA ILE A 92 -5.98 -16.07 -2.45
C ILE A 92 -6.07 -17.59 -2.30
N LEU A 93 -5.04 -18.34 -2.69
CA LEU A 93 -5.01 -19.81 -2.57
C LEU A 93 -5.21 -20.25 -1.13
N VAL A 94 -4.51 -19.63 -0.19
CA VAL A 94 -4.59 -20.02 1.23
C VAL A 94 -5.92 -19.56 1.84
N PHE A 95 -6.23 -18.26 1.79
CA PHE A 95 -7.33 -17.68 2.56
C PHE A 95 -8.69 -17.73 1.88
N ALA A 96 -8.73 -17.73 0.54
CA ALA A 96 -9.99 -17.77 -0.18
C ALA A 96 -10.36 -19.19 -0.64
N VAL A 97 -9.41 -19.98 -1.14
CA VAL A 97 -9.68 -21.31 -1.70
C VAL A 97 -9.64 -22.38 -0.60
N ASN A 98 -8.53 -22.47 0.15
CA ASN A 98 -8.35 -23.54 1.15
C ASN A 98 -9.13 -23.27 2.42
N LEU A 99 -8.94 -22.09 3.04
CA LEU A 99 -9.58 -21.76 4.31
C LEU A 99 -11.00 -21.21 4.14
N ARG A 100 -11.32 -20.65 2.99
CA ARG A 100 -12.63 -20.04 2.67
C ARG A 100 -13.06 -18.94 3.65
N TRP A 101 -12.08 -18.21 4.21
CA TRP A 101 -12.34 -17.14 5.16
C TRP A 101 -12.67 -15.82 4.47
N LEU A 102 -12.06 -15.58 3.31
CA LEU A 102 -12.12 -14.33 2.56
C LEU A 102 -12.55 -14.58 1.11
N PRO A 103 -13.19 -13.61 0.45
CA PRO A 103 -13.55 -13.74 -0.96
C PRO A 103 -12.30 -13.66 -1.84
N SER A 104 -12.31 -14.40 -2.95
CA SER A 104 -11.22 -14.41 -3.94
C SER A 104 -11.25 -13.22 -4.89
N SER A 105 -12.38 -12.55 -5.02
CA SER A 105 -12.58 -11.44 -5.97
C SER A 105 -13.82 -10.62 -5.61
N GLY A 106 -13.96 -9.46 -6.27
CA GLY A 106 -15.10 -8.57 -6.07
C GLY A 106 -14.84 -7.46 -5.05
N ARG A 107 -15.86 -6.60 -4.84
CA ARG A 107 -15.85 -5.50 -3.88
C ARG A 107 -16.81 -5.72 -2.71
N GLY A 108 -17.53 -6.86 -2.69
CA GLY A 108 -18.62 -7.08 -1.75
C GLY A 108 -19.82 -6.16 -2.02
N ASP A 109 -20.67 -6.01 -1.01
CA ASP A 109 -21.79 -5.08 -1.06
C ASP A 109 -21.28 -3.65 -0.90
N LEU A 110 -21.83 -2.73 -1.69
CA LEU A 110 -21.44 -1.33 -1.68
C LEU A 110 -22.59 -0.47 -1.17
N VAL A 111 -22.26 0.54 -0.38
CA VAL A 111 -23.20 1.59 0.00
C VAL A 111 -22.98 2.78 -0.92
N ASP A 112 -24.05 3.25 -1.52
CA ASP A 112 -24.03 4.43 -2.39
C ASP A 112 -24.25 5.69 -1.55
N LEU A 113 -23.26 6.59 -1.57
CA LEU A 113 -23.32 7.90 -0.92
C LEU A 113 -23.66 9.03 -1.93
N GLY A 114 -24.14 8.67 -3.12
CA GLY A 114 -24.48 9.58 -4.21
C GLY A 114 -23.32 9.89 -5.14
N PHE A 115 -22.24 10.44 -4.64
CA PHE A 115 -20.99 10.70 -5.41
C PHE A 115 -19.90 9.65 -5.20
N TRP A 116 -20.07 8.74 -4.24
CA TRP A 116 -19.08 7.76 -3.84
C TRP A 116 -19.72 6.44 -3.46
N GLN A 117 -19.29 5.35 -4.08
CA GLN A 117 -19.69 3.99 -3.69
C GLN A 117 -18.60 3.37 -2.82
N THR A 118 -18.92 3.10 -1.56
CA THR A 118 -17.97 2.60 -0.57
C THR A 118 -18.24 1.16 -0.14
N GLY A 119 -17.18 0.37 -0.01
CA GLY A 119 -17.19 -0.95 0.63
C GLY A 119 -16.87 -0.90 2.13
N PHE A 120 -16.45 0.25 2.68
CA PHE A 120 -16.07 0.37 4.08
C PHE A 120 -17.24 0.20 5.07
N LEU A 121 -18.44 0.46 4.63
CA LEU A 121 -19.65 0.40 5.47
C LEU A 121 -20.31 -0.98 5.48
N THR A 122 -19.75 -1.97 4.76
CA THR A 122 -20.29 -3.33 4.70
C THR A 122 -19.24 -4.35 5.13
N LEU A 123 -19.67 -5.42 5.81
CA LEU A 123 -18.76 -6.48 6.23
C LEU A 123 -18.18 -7.24 5.03
N SER A 124 -18.97 -7.44 3.98
CA SER A 124 -18.54 -8.08 2.73
C SER A 124 -17.53 -7.22 1.98
N GLY A 125 -17.73 -5.90 1.94
CA GLY A 125 -16.79 -4.95 1.35
C GLY A 125 -15.46 -4.91 2.09
N LEU A 126 -15.48 -4.85 3.42
CA LEU A 126 -14.26 -4.91 4.25
C LEU A 126 -13.49 -6.22 4.02
N LYS A 127 -14.19 -7.37 4.01
CA LYS A 127 -13.55 -8.66 3.73
C LYS A 127 -12.89 -8.71 2.34
N SER A 128 -13.51 -8.09 1.34
CA SER A 128 -12.99 -8.03 -0.03
C SER A 128 -11.72 -7.17 -0.17
N LEU A 129 -11.53 -6.19 0.73
CA LEU A 129 -10.35 -5.33 0.74
C LEU A 129 -9.13 -5.98 1.42
N ILE A 130 -9.31 -7.00 2.28
CA ILE A 130 -8.23 -7.56 3.10
C ILE A 130 -7.08 -8.11 2.24
N LEU A 131 -7.37 -9.08 1.36
CA LEU A 131 -6.32 -9.75 0.58
C LEU A 131 -5.56 -8.80 -0.35
N PRO A 132 -6.21 -7.96 -1.16
CA PRO A 132 -5.50 -7.03 -2.02
C PRO A 132 -4.75 -5.95 -1.23
N SER A 133 -5.29 -5.46 -0.10
CA SER A 133 -4.60 -4.50 0.75
C SER A 133 -3.34 -5.08 1.39
N ILE A 134 -3.39 -6.31 1.90
CA ILE A 134 -2.21 -7.01 2.44
C ILE A 134 -1.17 -7.21 1.34
N THR A 135 -1.58 -7.62 0.14
CA THR A 135 -0.68 -7.82 -1.00
C THR A 135 0.11 -6.56 -1.33
N LEU A 136 -0.57 -5.41 -1.42
CA LEU A 136 0.07 -4.12 -1.69
C LEU A 136 0.88 -3.62 -0.49
N ALA A 137 0.34 -3.79 0.72
CA ALA A 137 1.00 -3.36 1.95
C ALA A 137 2.33 -4.08 2.19
N LEU A 138 2.45 -5.36 1.90
CA LEU A 138 3.68 -6.13 2.09
C LEU A 138 4.85 -5.56 1.30
N PHE A 139 4.62 -5.14 0.06
CA PHE A 139 5.65 -4.49 -0.75
C PHE A 139 6.06 -3.14 -0.17
N GLN A 140 5.08 -2.28 0.14
CA GLN A 140 5.32 -0.95 0.72
C GLN A 140 5.98 -1.05 2.10
N LEU A 141 5.52 -1.96 2.95
CA LEU A 141 6.04 -2.23 4.29
C LEU A 141 7.54 -2.52 4.24
N THR A 142 7.97 -3.36 3.31
CA THR A 142 9.37 -3.72 3.13
C THR A 142 10.26 -2.49 2.85
N LEU A 143 9.80 -1.58 1.99
CA LEU A 143 10.50 -0.34 1.66
C LEU A 143 10.54 0.62 2.85
N ILE A 144 9.37 0.85 3.48
CA ILE A 144 9.22 1.76 4.62
C ILE A 144 10.09 1.29 5.80
N MET A 145 10.03 0.02 6.15
CA MET A 145 10.80 -0.54 7.24
C MET A 145 12.30 -0.40 7.01
N ARG A 146 12.80 -0.66 5.80
CA ARG A 146 14.21 -0.50 5.45
C ARG A 146 14.66 0.96 5.54
N LEU A 147 13.85 1.88 5.02
CA LEU A 147 14.11 3.31 5.07
C LEU A 147 14.15 3.81 6.52
N VAL A 148 13.11 3.51 7.30
CA VAL A 148 13.03 3.91 8.71
C VAL A 148 14.19 3.34 9.52
N ARG A 149 14.55 2.08 9.29
CA ARG A 149 15.71 1.47 9.97
C ARG A 149 17.02 2.19 9.63
N SER A 150 17.25 2.52 8.35
CA SER A 150 18.46 3.23 7.91
C SER A 150 18.54 4.61 8.56
N GLU A 151 17.50 5.41 8.43
CA GLU A 151 17.42 6.76 9.01
C GLU A 151 17.58 6.75 10.54
N MET A 152 16.97 5.78 11.22
CA MET A 152 17.13 5.64 12.67
C MET A 152 18.57 5.33 13.08
N ILE A 153 19.27 4.46 12.33
CA ILE A 153 20.69 4.16 12.62
C ILE A 153 21.54 5.41 12.42
N ASP A 154 21.32 6.15 11.34
CA ASP A 154 22.07 7.36 11.02
C ASP A 154 21.84 8.44 12.09
N VAL A 155 20.59 8.66 12.50
CA VAL A 155 20.25 9.59 13.58
C VAL A 155 20.89 9.16 14.90
N LEU A 156 20.77 7.89 15.28
CA LEU A 156 21.32 7.38 16.56
C LEU A 156 22.85 7.45 16.62
N SER A 157 23.52 7.44 15.48
CA SER A 157 24.98 7.56 15.38
C SER A 157 25.51 9.00 15.30
N SER A 158 24.62 9.98 15.19
CA SER A 158 24.96 11.40 15.03
C SER A 158 25.59 12.00 16.26
N ASP A 159 26.41 13.04 16.04
CA ASP A 159 27.17 13.71 17.14
C ASP A 159 26.25 14.40 18.15
N TYR A 160 25.08 14.89 17.73
CA TYR A 160 24.17 15.52 18.68
C TYR A 160 23.55 14.51 19.66
N ILE A 161 23.31 13.28 19.22
CA ILE A 161 22.85 12.19 20.09
C ILE A 161 23.97 11.76 21.05
N ARG A 162 25.21 11.64 20.56
CA ARG A 162 26.38 11.35 21.39
C ARG A 162 26.59 12.45 22.45
N PHE A 163 26.42 13.70 22.05
CA PHE A 163 26.52 14.83 22.99
C PHE A 163 25.39 14.80 24.04
N ALA A 164 24.18 14.46 23.65
CA ALA A 164 23.06 14.33 24.56
C ALA A 164 23.31 13.24 25.64
N PHE A 165 23.85 12.08 25.24
CA PHE A 165 24.25 11.03 26.18
C PHE A 165 25.42 11.46 27.09
N ALA A 166 26.39 12.20 26.57
CA ALA A 166 27.49 12.73 27.38
C ALA A 166 26.99 13.72 28.46
N ARG A 167 25.85 14.37 28.25
CA ARG A 167 25.18 15.24 29.22
C ARG A 167 24.27 14.50 30.21
N GLY A 168 24.24 13.16 30.20
CA GLY A 168 23.50 12.35 31.17
C GLY A 168 22.06 12.01 30.78
N LEU A 169 21.64 12.22 29.52
CA LEU A 169 20.34 11.76 29.09
C LEU A 169 20.31 10.21 29.07
N PRO A 170 19.27 9.58 29.64
CA PRO A 170 19.14 8.12 29.65
C PRO A 170 18.95 7.57 28.24
N ARG A 171 19.50 6.40 27.98
CA ARG A 171 19.11 5.61 26.82
C ARG A 171 17.72 5.03 27.06
N ALA A 172 16.70 5.54 26.34
CA ALA A 172 15.34 5.02 26.42
C ALA A 172 15.24 3.58 25.89
#